data_c11dd82ad68b969a0e1f27a58033a0a6
#
_entry.id   c11dd82ad68b969a0e1f27a58033a0a6
#
_cell.length_a   1.000
_cell.length_b   1.000
_cell.length_c   1.000
_cell.angle_alpha   90.00
_cell.angle_beta   90.00
_cell.angle_gamma   90.00
#
_symmetry.space_group_name_H-M   'P 1'
#
loop_
_entity.id
_entity.type
_entity.pdbx_description
1 polymer ?
#
loop_
_entity_poly.entity_id
_entity_poly.type
_entity_poly.pdbx_seq_one_letter_code
_entity_poly.pdbx_strand_id
1 'polypeptide(L)'
;DLRMSRGLGDVYKRQPFVYCTEWRERIYPIPTSEKLKVLYVGSLSDRKNVVEMFQVLCQKTDLELGIVGDGEKRAQIEEMSMQANTEVVLYGMQPMERISDIMQQYDVLILPSKHDGWGAVVNEALILGLYVITSNHCGASYLLKDKQQGMIFTLEEAQSLSNVADVCIAKKDWIRETVNERITWSKNYISGKAVANYIVQNL
;
A
#
# COMPACT_ATOMS: atom_id res chain seq x y z
N ASP A 1 -0.89 -25.65 14.52
CA ASP A 1 -1.93 -25.52 15.55
C ASP A 1 -3.07 -24.64 15.02
N LEU A 2 -3.96 -25.25 14.22
CA LEU A 2 -5.06 -24.59 13.52
C LEU A 2 -6.19 -24.08 14.46
N ARG A 3 -6.14 -24.41 15.73
CA ARG A 3 -7.15 -23.97 16.72
C ARG A 3 -6.88 -22.57 17.25
N MET A 4 -5.62 -22.17 17.35
CA MET A 4 -5.26 -20.81 17.77
C MET A 4 -5.55 -19.77 16.67
N SER A 5 -5.45 -20.14 15.39
CA SER A 5 -5.76 -19.23 14.28
C SER A 5 -7.24 -18.88 14.15
N ARG A 6 -8.16 -19.79 14.56
CA ARG A 6 -9.61 -19.51 14.52
C ARG A 6 -10.04 -18.50 15.60
N GLY A 7 -9.46 -18.57 16.80
CA GLY A 7 -9.76 -17.62 17.85
C GLY A 7 -9.19 -16.22 17.58
N LEU A 8 -7.98 -16.13 17.04
CA LEU A 8 -7.37 -14.88 16.62
C LEU A 8 -8.11 -14.25 15.42
N GLY A 9 -8.55 -15.06 14.46
CA GLY A 9 -9.32 -14.57 13.31
C GLY A 9 -10.63 -13.88 13.70
N ASP A 10 -11.31 -14.36 14.74
CA ASP A 10 -12.54 -13.71 15.24
C ASP A 10 -12.25 -12.47 16.08
N VAL A 11 -11.12 -12.43 16.81
CA VAL A 11 -10.64 -11.24 17.50
C VAL A 11 -10.26 -10.15 16.49
N TYR A 12 -9.55 -10.50 15.41
CA TYR A 12 -9.22 -9.56 14.33
C TYR A 12 -10.47 -9.06 13.59
N LYS A 13 -11.49 -9.88 13.39
CA LYS A 13 -12.77 -9.45 12.82
C LYS A 13 -13.54 -8.49 13.70
N ARG A 14 -13.37 -8.59 15.02
CA ARG A 14 -14.03 -7.71 16.01
C ARG A 14 -13.20 -6.48 16.38
N GLN A 15 -11.88 -6.54 16.14
CA GLN A 15 -10.93 -5.47 16.48
C GLN A 15 -10.02 -5.21 15.28
N PRO A 16 -10.46 -4.46 14.26
CA PRO A 16 -9.65 -4.16 13.07
C PRO A 16 -8.42 -3.28 13.36
N PHE A 17 -8.08 -3.02 14.62
CA PHE A 17 -7.14 -2.00 15.06
C PHE A 17 -5.93 -2.53 15.84
N VAL A 18 -5.52 -3.76 15.59
CA VAL A 18 -4.34 -4.34 16.25
C VAL A 18 -3.05 -3.56 15.94
N TYR A 19 -3.02 -2.92 14.77
CA TYR A 19 -1.92 -2.05 14.38
C TYR A 19 -2.46 -0.63 14.19
N CYS A 20 -2.15 0.23 15.14
CA CYS A 20 -2.32 1.66 14.99
C CYS A 20 -1.00 2.29 14.57
N THR A 21 -1.08 3.40 13.90
CA THR A 21 0.06 4.20 13.50
C THR A 21 -0.07 5.60 14.10
N GLU A 22 1.07 6.23 14.41
CA GLU A 22 1.09 7.60 14.85
C GLU A 22 0.50 8.49 13.76
N TRP A 23 -0.38 9.41 14.17
CA TRP A 23 -0.99 10.34 13.22
C TRP A 23 0.06 11.29 12.66
N ARG A 24 0.12 11.39 11.33
CA ARG A 24 0.93 12.39 10.61
C ARG A 24 0.02 13.20 9.71
N GLU A 25 0.24 14.49 9.68
CA GLU A 25 -0.47 15.38 8.77
C GLU A 25 0.17 15.33 7.39
N ARG A 26 -0.67 15.34 6.35
CA ARG A 26 -0.20 15.52 4.97
C ARG A 26 0.20 16.97 4.77
N ILE A 27 1.46 17.21 4.41
CA ILE A 27 2.02 18.55 4.20
C ILE A 27 2.32 18.84 2.72
N TYR A 28 2.38 17.81 1.88
CA TYR A 28 2.61 17.98 0.45
C TYR A 28 1.29 18.00 -0.32
N PRO A 29 1.21 18.77 -1.41
CA PRO A 29 0.03 18.81 -2.26
C PRO A 29 -0.26 17.45 -2.89
N ILE A 30 -1.51 17.23 -3.30
CA ILE A 30 -1.89 16.04 -4.07
C ILE A 30 -1.18 16.10 -5.42
N PRO A 31 -0.63 14.98 -5.92
CA PRO A 31 0.01 14.93 -7.23
C PRO A 31 -0.92 15.40 -8.36
N THR A 32 -0.37 16.16 -9.30
CA THR A 32 -1.12 16.69 -10.47
C THR A 32 -0.61 16.12 -11.80
N SER A 33 0.31 15.14 -11.76
CA SER A 33 0.86 14.47 -12.93
C SER A 33 -0.23 13.86 -13.82
N GLU A 34 -0.03 13.82 -15.14
CA GLU A 34 -0.91 13.09 -16.06
C GLU A 34 -0.87 11.58 -15.81
N LYS A 35 0.25 11.05 -15.28
CA LYS A 35 0.41 9.65 -14.90
C LYS A 35 -0.05 9.38 -13.48
N LEU A 36 -0.54 8.17 -13.23
CA LEU A 36 -0.78 7.67 -11.86
C LEU A 36 0.57 7.37 -11.19
N LYS A 37 0.81 7.92 -10.01
CA LYS A 37 2.03 7.68 -9.25
C LYS A 37 1.85 6.56 -8.25
N VAL A 38 2.54 5.44 -8.47
CA VAL A 38 2.48 4.24 -7.62
C VAL A 38 3.79 4.07 -6.87
N LEU A 39 3.73 3.84 -5.56
CA LEU A 39 4.88 3.66 -4.70
C LEU A 39 4.91 2.25 -4.10
N TYR A 40 6.06 1.61 -4.17
CA TYR A 40 6.39 0.44 -3.37
C TYR A 40 7.33 0.85 -2.23
N VAL A 41 7.07 0.36 -1.02
CA VAL A 41 7.95 0.53 0.15
C VAL A 41 8.14 -0.80 0.86
N GLY A 42 9.36 -1.28 0.91
CA GLY A 42 9.69 -2.53 1.60
C GLY A 42 10.99 -3.19 1.14
N SER A 43 11.32 -4.33 1.74
CA SER A 43 12.50 -5.11 1.31
C SER A 43 12.32 -5.68 -0.10
N LEU A 44 13.36 -5.62 -0.92
CA LEU A 44 13.39 -6.19 -2.27
C LEU A 44 13.68 -7.69 -2.20
N SER A 45 12.66 -8.48 -1.91
CA SER A 45 12.77 -9.93 -1.64
C SER A 45 11.66 -10.74 -2.34
N ASP A 46 11.89 -12.05 -2.49
CA ASP A 46 10.89 -12.97 -3.07
C ASP A 46 9.59 -13.00 -2.26
N ARG A 47 9.67 -12.93 -0.92
CA ARG A 47 8.50 -12.87 -0.05
C ARG A 47 7.63 -11.63 -0.32
N LYS A 48 8.26 -10.52 -0.66
CA LYS A 48 7.58 -9.26 -0.98
C LYS A 48 7.09 -9.19 -2.43
N ASN A 49 7.42 -10.18 -3.24
CA ASN A 49 6.93 -10.33 -4.62
C ASN A 49 7.23 -9.14 -5.54
N VAL A 50 8.32 -8.44 -5.27
CA VAL A 50 8.66 -7.18 -5.94
C VAL A 50 8.98 -7.37 -7.43
N VAL A 51 9.56 -8.50 -7.83
CA VAL A 51 9.90 -8.79 -9.24
C VAL A 51 8.65 -8.97 -10.09
N GLU A 52 7.67 -9.79 -9.63
CA GLU A 52 6.42 -9.99 -10.35
C GLU A 52 5.61 -8.69 -10.44
N MET A 53 5.54 -7.92 -9.34
CA MET A 53 4.95 -6.58 -9.36
C MET A 53 5.61 -5.71 -10.43
N PHE A 54 6.93 -5.66 -10.45
CA PHE A 54 7.66 -4.83 -11.39
C PHE A 54 7.39 -5.25 -12.84
N GLN A 55 7.40 -6.57 -13.14
CA GLN A 55 7.11 -7.10 -14.47
C GLN A 55 5.74 -6.66 -15.00
N VAL A 56 4.75 -6.58 -14.12
CA VAL A 56 3.40 -6.15 -14.49
C VAL A 56 3.35 -4.63 -14.69
N LEU A 57 3.88 -3.87 -13.72
CA LEU A 57 3.73 -2.41 -13.74
C LEU A 57 4.65 -1.73 -14.75
N CYS A 58 5.83 -2.28 -15.04
CA CYS A 58 6.78 -1.70 -16.00
C CYS A 58 6.25 -1.69 -17.45
N GLN A 59 5.16 -2.37 -17.74
CA GLN A 59 4.49 -2.35 -19.05
C GLN A 59 3.45 -1.23 -19.19
N LYS A 60 3.12 -0.52 -18.09
CA LYS A 60 2.06 0.51 -18.09
C LYS A 60 2.65 1.89 -18.39
N THR A 61 2.26 2.52 -19.49
CA THR A 61 2.76 3.84 -19.91
C THR A 61 2.18 5.01 -19.11
N ASP A 62 0.95 4.83 -18.60
CA ASP A 62 0.20 5.87 -17.87
C ASP A 62 0.44 5.80 -16.35
N LEU A 63 1.57 5.21 -15.95
CA LEU A 63 2.00 5.01 -14.57
C LEU A 63 3.43 5.51 -14.39
N GLU A 64 3.75 6.02 -13.21
CA GLU A 64 5.09 6.26 -12.68
C GLU A 64 5.29 5.37 -11.46
N LEU A 65 6.40 4.64 -11.38
CA LEU A 65 6.68 3.69 -10.31
C LEU A 65 7.85 4.16 -9.45
N GLY A 66 7.59 4.45 -8.17
CA GLY A 66 8.62 4.66 -7.16
C GLY A 66 8.89 3.38 -6.36
N ILE A 67 10.14 3.13 -6.06
CA ILE A 67 10.56 1.98 -5.24
C ILE A 67 11.48 2.47 -4.12
N VAL A 68 11.03 2.28 -2.86
CA VAL A 68 11.81 2.54 -1.65
C VAL A 68 12.14 1.22 -0.99
N GLY A 69 13.42 0.98 -0.77
CA GLY A 69 13.92 -0.21 -0.09
C GLY A 69 15.18 -0.79 -0.72
N ASP A 70 15.63 -1.87 -0.11
CA ASP A 70 16.81 -2.61 -0.55
C ASP A 70 16.62 -4.12 -0.29
N GLY A 71 17.44 -4.95 -0.90
CA GLY A 71 17.38 -6.40 -0.70
C GLY A 71 17.99 -7.19 -1.85
N GLU A 72 17.86 -8.50 -1.77
CA GLU A 72 18.47 -9.46 -2.69
C GLU A 72 18.04 -9.28 -4.16
N LYS A 73 16.88 -8.68 -4.41
CA LYS A 73 16.34 -8.45 -5.76
C LYS A 73 16.72 -7.09 -6.35
N ARG A 74 17.52 -6.28 -5.65
CA ARG A 74 17.88 -4.93 -6.10
C ARG A 74 18.50 -4.91 -7.49
N ALA A 75 19.56 -5.69 -7.71
CA ALA A 75 20.26 -5.74 -9.00
C ALA A 75 19.32 -6.14 -10.15
N GLN A 76 18.43 -7.10 -9.90
CA GLN A 76 17.44 -7.53 -10.87
C GLN A 76 16.44 -6.41 -11.21
N ILE A 77 15.96 -5.66 -10.22
CA ILE A 77 15.04 -4.53 -10.44
C ILE A 77 15.75 -3.39 -11.17
N GLU A 78 17.01 -3.09 -10.84
CA GLU A 78 17.81 -2.08 -11.54
C GLU A 78 17.98 -2.44 -13.03
N GLU A 79 18.34 -3.68 -13.34
CA GLU A 79 18.44 -4.16 -14.72
C GLU A 79 17.12 -4.07 -15.49
N MET A 80 16.03 -4.52 -14.88
CA MET A 80 14.70 -4.46 -15.49
C MET A 80 14.22 -3.02 -15.69
N SER A 81 14.62 -2.08 -14.83
CA SER A 81 14.22 -0.68 -14.93
C SER A 81 14.79 0.01 -16.17
N MET A 82 15.94 -0.45 -16.69
CA MET A 82 16.54 0.07 -17.93
C MET A 82 15.73 -0.27 -19.18
N GLN A 83 14.84 -1.26 -19.11
CA GLN A 83 14.01 -1.73 -20.22
C GLN A 83 12.52 -1.45 -20.00
N ALA A 84 12.17 -0.74 -18.92
CA ALA A 84 10.79 -0.45 -18.58
C ALA A 84 10.16 0.59 -19.52
N ASN A 85 8.89 0.39 -19.87
CA ASN A 85 8.10 1.40 -20.56
C ASN A 85 7.56 2.46 -19.60
N THR A 86 7.53 2.14 -18.32
CA THR A 86 7.11 3.00 -17.21
C THR A 86 8.29 3.83 -16.71
N GLU A 87 8.03 5.06 -16.30
CA GLU A 87 9.01 5.87 -15.59
C GLU A 87 9.24 5.28 -14.19
N VAL A 88 10.51 4.95 -13.88
CA VAL A 88 10.88 4.27 -12.62
C VAL A 88 11.85 5.13 -11.82
N VAL A 89 11.53 5.34 -10.54
CA VAL A 89 12.39 6.05 -9.57
C VAL A 89 12.82 5.08 -8.48
N LEU A 90 14.11 4.76 -8.42
CA LEU A 90 14.69 3.90 -7.38
C LEU A 90 15.31 4.75 -6.28
N TYR A 91 14.69 4.80 -5.12
CA TYR A 91 15.16 5.61 -3.97
C TYR A 91 16.21 4.90 -3.13
N GLY A 92 16.34 3.57 -3.25
CA GLY A 92 17.15 2.77 -2.32
C GLY A 92 16.57 2.77 -0.90
N MET A 93 17.41 2.45 0.07
CA MET A 93 17.03 2.51 1.49
C MET A 93 16.90 3.97 1.95
N GLN A 94 15.80 4.26 2.63
CA GLN A 94 15.50 5.60 3.15
C GLN A 94 15.21 5.53 4.66
N PRO A 95 15.56 6.56 5.44
CA PRO A 95 15.15 6.66 6.84
C PRO A 95 13.63 6.87 6.94
N MET A 96 13.05 6.45 8.09
CA MET A 96 11.61 6.45 8.32
C MET A 96 10.95 7.82 8.07
N GLU A 97 11.59 8.89 8.51
CA GLU A 97 11.10 10.26 8.33
C GLU A 97 10.97 10.61 6.85
N ARG A 98 11.95 10.20 6.06
CA ARG A 98 11.99 10.47 4.62
C ARG A 98 10.95 9.64 3.85
N ILE A 99 10.63 8.44 4.32
CA ILE A 99 9.62 7.58 3.69
C ILE A 99 8.26 8.29 3.69
N SER A 100 7.88 8.93 4.78
CA SER A 100 6.62 9.69 4.88
C SER A 100 6.57 10.85 3.86
N ASP A 101 7.68 11.55 3.66
CA ASP A 101 7.76 12.64 2.68
C ASP A 101 7.66 12.12 1.24
N ILE A 102 8.30 10.98 0.97
CA ILE A 102 8.21 10.32 -0.35
C ILE A 102 6.78 9.85 -0.60
N MET A 103 6.14 9.16 0.37
CA MET A 103 4.77 8.67 0.23
C MET A 103 3.80 9.76 -0.23
N GLN A 104 3.90 10.95 0.34
CA GLN A 104 2.99 12.05 0.03
C GLN A 104 3.10 12.58 -1.43
N GLN A 105 4.15 12.19 -2.15
CA GLN A 105 4.34 12.54 -3.56
C GLN A 105 3.71 11.52 -4.52
N TYR A 106 3.04 10.49 -3.97
CA TYR A 106 2.41 9.41 -4.73
C TYR A 106 0.91 9.34 -4.48
N ASP A 107 0.19 8.74 -5.43
CA ASP A 107 -1.26 8.53 -5.39
C ASP A 107 -1.62 7.21 -4.70
N VAL A 108 -0.81 6.18 -4.96
CA VAL A 108 -1.09 4.79 -4.61
C VAL A 108 0.11 4.15 -3.92
N LEU A 109 -0.13 3.43 -2.83
CA LEU A 109 0.84 2.46 -2.28
C LEU A 109 0.51 1.07 -2.82
N ILE A 110 1.51 0.32 -3.25
CA ILE A 110 1.37 -1.11 -3.59
C ILE A 110 2.16 -2.00 -2.63
N LEU A 111 1.50 -3.04 -2.08
CA LEU A 111 2.12 -4.07 -1.25
C LEU A 111 1.78 -5.47 -1.81
N PRO A 112 2.60 -6.02 -2.71
CA PRO A 112 2.29 -7.23 -3.48
C PRO A 112 2.71 -8.53 -2.79
N SER A 113 2.93 -8.51 -1.48
CA SER A 113 3.57 -9.59 -0.72
C SER A 113 2.89 -10.94 -0.89
N LYS A 114 3.69 -12.01 -1.09
CA LYS A 114 3.25 -13.41 -1.04
C LYS A 114 2.83 -13.81 0.38
N HIS A 115 3.38 -13.15 1.37
CA HIS A 115 2.99 -13.27 2.77
C HIS A 115 3.40 -12.03 3.54
N ASP A 116 2.43 -11.41 4.20
CA ASP A 116 2.67 -10.33 5.14
C ASP A 116 1.69 -10.46 6.31
N GLY A 117 2.20 -10.61 7.54
CA GLY A 117 1.37 -10.79 8.73
C GLY A 117 0.38 -9.63 8.92
N TRP A 118 0.82 -8.39 8.66
CA TRP A 118 -0.05 -7.23 8.64
C TRP A 118 0.24 -6.32 7.44
N GLY A 119 1.45 -5.80 7.30
CA GLY A 119 1.80 -4.79 6.33
C GLY A 119 1.61 -3.37 6.90
N ALA A 120 2.37 -3.04 7.95
CA ALA A 120 2.23 -1.76 8.68
C ALA A 120 2.31 -0.52 7.76
N VAL A 121 3.07 -0.59 6.68
CA VAL A 121 3.19 0.46 5.66
C VAL A 121 1.82 0.84 5.04
N VAL A 122 0.85 -0.06 5.05
CA VAL A 122 -0.52 0.22 4.59
C VAL A 122 -1.20 1.25 5.50
N ASN A 123 -1.05 1.11 6.82
CA ASN A 123 -1.58 2.10 7.77
C ASN A 123 -0.94 3.47 7.56
N GLU A 124 0.39 3.50 7.36
CA GLU A 124 1.13 4.74 7.10
C GLU A 124 0.65 5.43 5.82
N ALA A 125 0.44 4.67 4.75
CA ALA A 125 -0.06 5.19 3.48
C ALA A 125 -1.50 5.73 3.60
N LEU A 126 -2.39 4.99 4.25
CA LEU A 126 -3.79 5.40 4.44
C LEU A 126 -3.92 6.68 5.27
N ILE A 127 -3.09 6.85 6.30
CA ILE A 127 -3.05 8.08 7.12
C ILE A 127 -2.65 9.29 6.28
N LEU A 128 -1.75 9.11 5.33
CA LEU A 128 -1.33 10.14 4.38
C LEU A 128 -2.28 10.31 3.18
N GLY A 129 -3.37 9.51 3.14
CA GLY A 129 -4.41 9.59 2.13
C GLY A 129 -4.10 8.88 0.82
N LEU A 130 -3.04 8.05 0.75
CA LEU A 130 -2.78 7.24 -0.43
C LEU A 130 -3.88 6.19 -0.61
N TYR A 131 -4.18 5.87 -1.86
CA TYR A 131 -4.96 4.68 -2.19
C TYR A 131 -4.05 3.46 -2.07
N VAL A 132 -4.57 2.29 -1.73
CA VAL A 132 -3.72 1.12 -1.46
C VAL A 132 -4.09 -0.05 -2.36
N ILE A 133 -3.08 -0.68 -2.95
CA ILE A 133 -3.21 -1.98 -3.62
C ILE A 133 -2.45 -3.02 -2.79
N THR A 134 -3.13 -4.07 -2.35
CA THR A 134 -2.46 -5.19 -1.66
C THR A 134 -2.82 -6.53 -2.29
N SER A 135 -1.97 -7.55 -2.04
CA SER A 135 -2.35 -8.93 -2.28
C SER A 135 -3.39 -9.41 -1.25
N ASN A 136 -4.13 -10.45 -1.60
CA ASN A 136 -5.01 -11.19 -0.69
C ASN A 136 -4.25 -11.88 0.47
N HIS A 137 -2.92 -11.97 0.41
CA HIS A 137 -2.04 -12.57 1.43
C HIS A 137 -1.43 -11.54 2.39
N CYS A 138 -1.89 -10.30 2.35
CA CYS A 138 -1.52 -9.25 3.31
C CYS A 138 -2.61 -9.09 4.37
N GLY A 139 -2.25 -9.11 5.66
CA GLY A 139 -3.22 -8.93 6.75
C GLY A 139 -3.98 -7.60 6.68
N ALA A 140 -3.30 -6.53 6.31
CA ALA A 140 -3.91 -5.19 6.15
C ALA A 140 -4.91 -5.11 4.99
N SER A 141 -5.03 -6.11 4.12
CA SER A 141 -6.09 -6.18 3.10
C SER A 141 -7.49 -6.05 3.71
N TYR A 142 -7.61 -6.43 4.99
CA TYR A 142 -8.84 -6.25 5.76
C TYR A 142 -9.32 -4.80 5.82
N LEU A 143 -8.42 -3.82 5.78
CA LEU A 143 -8.73 -2.39 5.80
C LEU A 143 -9.34 -1.88 4.48
N LEU A 144 -9.25 -2.66 3.39
CA LEU A 144 -9.63 -2.23 2.05
C LEU A 144 -11.02 -2.71 1.59
N LYS A 145 -11.84 -3.20 2.51
CA LYS A 145 -13.14 -3.83 2.18
C LYS A 145 -14.12 -2.89 1.48
N ASP A 146 -14.11 -1.61 1.82
CA ASP A 146 -15.07 -0.64 1.31
C ASP A 146 -14.63 0.02 -0.02
N LYS A 147 -13.55 -0.46 -0.62
CA LYS A 147 -13.00 0.04 -1.90
C LYS A 147 -12.65 1.53 -1.95
N GLN A 148 -12.97 2.30 -0.93
CA GLN A 148 -12.56 3.70 -0.82
C GLN A 148 -11.09 3.84 -0.42
N GLN A 149 -10.59 2.88 0.38
CA GLN A 149 -9.22 2.85 0.86
C GLN A 149 -8.26 2.20 -0.12
N GLY A 150 -8.76 1.28 -0.96
CA GLY A 150 -7.89 0.54 -1.87
C GLY A 150 -8.57 -0.63 -2.56
N MET A 151 -7.75 -1.43 -3.24
CA MET A 151 -8.16 -2.66 -3.91
C MET A 151 -7.24 -3.83 -3.52
N ILE A 152 -7.81 -5.02 -3.58
CA ILE A 152 -7.10 -6.28 -3.31
C ILE A 152 -6.99 -7.03 -4.63
N PHE A 153 -5.79 -7.52 -4.95
CA PHE A 153 -5.59 -8.47 -6.04
C PHE A 153 -5.30 -9.86 -5.48
N THR A 154 -5.64 -10.88 -6.26
CA THR A 154 -5.48 -12.28 -5.90
C THR A 154 -4.20 -12.82 -6.54
N LEU A 155 -3.27 -13.33 -5.73
CA LEU A 155 -1.98 -13.84 -6.22
C LEU A 155 -2.12 -15.05 -7.13
N GLU A 156 -3.13 -15.88 -6.88
CA GLU A 156 -3.41 -17.12 -7.60
C GLU A 156 -4.05 -16.89 -8.98
N GLU A 157 -4.54 -15.68 -9.23
CA GLU A 157 -5.19 -15.31 -10.48
C GLU A 157 -4.23 -14.57 -11.42
N ALA A 158 -3.91 -15.18 -12.54
CA ALA A 158 -3.15 -14.53 -13.57
C ALA A 158 -3.82 -13.20 -13.99
N GLN A 159 -3.03 -12.16 -14.19
CA GLN A 159 -3.48 -10.81 -14.55
C GLN A 159 -4.28 -10.05 -13.48
N SER A 160 -4.57 -10.61 -12.28
CA SER A 160 -5.31 -9.91 -11.24
C SER A 160 -4.66 -8.57 -10.87
N LEU A 161 -3.35 -8.53 -10.67
CA LEU A 161 -2.60 -7.30 -10.42
C LEU A 161 -2.68 -6.33 -11.60
N SER A 162 -2.53 -6.81 -12.84
CA SER A 162 -2.63 -5.97 -14.04
C SER A 162 -4.00 -5.30 -14.14
N ASN A 163 -5.07 -6.07 -13.93
CA ASN A 163 -6.45 -5.56 -13.98
C ASN A 163 -6.69 -4.51 -12.89
N VAL A 164 -6.19 -4.74 -11.67
CA VAL A 164 -6.31 -3.76 -10.58
C VAL A 164 -5.54 -2.49 -10.90
N ALA A 165 -4.33 -2.59 -11.47
CA ALA A 165 -3.56 -1.43 -11.90
C ALA A 165 -4.28 -0.62 -12.99
N ASP A 166 -4.88 -1.29 -13.98
CA ASP A 166 -5.66 -0.62 -15.05
C ASP A 166 -6.87 0.11 -14.50
N VAL A 167 -7.59 -0.49 -13.53
CA VAL A 167 -8.69 0.18 -12.85
C VAL A 167 -8.21 1.42 -12.09
N CYS A 168 -7.07 1.36 -11.40
CA CYS A 168 -6.51 2.51 -10.69
C CYS A 168 -6.07 3.62 -11.66
N ILE A 169 -5.46 3.28 -12.78
CA ILE A 169 -5.10 4.24 -13.83
C ILE A 169 -6.35 4.96 -14.34
N ALA A 170 -7.40 4.20 -14.69
CA ALA A 170 -8.66 4.76 -15.19
C ALA A 170 -9.39 5.64 -14.14
N LYS A 171 -9.18 5.37 -12.84
CA LYS A 171 -9.79 6.11 -11.72
C LYS A 171 -8.85 7.14 -11.08
N LYS A 172 -7.75 7.50 -11.70
CA LYS A 172 -6.73 8.38 -11.16
C LYS A 172 -7.30 9.65 -10.54
N ASP A 173 -8.18 10.34 -11.24
CA ASP A 173 -8.75 11.61 -10.78
C ASP A 173 -9.62 11.41 -9.55
N TRP A 174 -10.47 10.38 -9.54
CA TRP A 174 -11.25 10.01 -8.35
C TRP A 174 -10.36 9.64 -7.15
N ILE A 175 -9.24 8.91 -7.37
CA ILE A 175 -8.28 8.58 -6.33
C ILE A 175 -7.72 9.85 -5.69
N ARG A 176 -7.45 10.88 -6.47
CA ARG A 176 -6.95 12.18 -6.00
C ARG A 176 -8.02 13.01 -5.30
N GLU A 177 -9.21 13.07 -5.85
CA GLU A 177 -10.34 13.81 -5.28
C GLU A 177 -10.74 13.29 -3.89
N THR A 178 -10.61 11.97 -3.67
CA THR A 178 -11.01 11.31 -2.41
C THR A 178 -9.89 11.19 -1.36
N VAL A 179 -8.76 11.86 -1.53
CA VAL A 179 -7.63 11.84 -0.56
C VAL A 179 -8.09 12.25 0.85
N ASN A 180 -8.84 13.34 0.97
CA ASN A 180 -9.29 13.86 2.26
C ASN A 180 -10.30 12.93 2.96
N GLU A 181 -11.10 12.19 2.20
CA GLU A 181 -12.00 11.17 2.73
C GLU A 181 -11.21 10.02 3.35
N ARG A 182 -10.15 9.54 2.67
CA ARG A 182 -9.26 8.50 3.21
C ARG A 182 -8.51 8.97 4.45
N ILE A 183 -8.03 10.21 4.47
CA ILE A 183 -7.40 10.81 5.65
C ILE A 183 -8.37 10.85 6.82
N THR A 184 -9.59 11.32 6.58
CA THR A 184 -10.64 11.41 7.62
C THR A 184 -11.01 10.03 8.15
N TRP A 185 -11.19 9.06 7.25
CA TRP A 185 -11.44 7.68 7.63
C TRP A 185 -10.30 7.12 8.50
N SER A 186 -9.06 7.28 8.06
CA SER A 186 -7.88 6.80 8.79
C SER A 186 -7.77 7.41 10.19
N LYS A 187 -8.06 8.71 10.31
CA LYS A 187 -8.07 9.41 11.60
C LYS A 187 -9.08 8.82 12.57
N ASN A 188 -10.24 8.43 12.06
CA ASN A 188 -11.36 7.93 12.88
C ASN A 188 -11.26 6.44 13.19
N TYR A 189 -10.52 5.65 12.40
CA TYR A 189 -10.54 4.19 12.51
C TYR A 189 -9.18 3.54 12.83
N ILE A 190 -8.06 4.06 12.33
CA ILE A 190 -6.74 3.41 12.46
C ILE A 190 -5.68 4.26 13.16
N SER A 191 -5.99 5.49 13.58
CA SER A 191 -5.08 6.27 14.40
C SER A 191 -4.97 5.71 15.81
N GLY A 192 -3.84 5.96 16.49
CA GLY A 192 -3.64 5.53 17.88
C GLY A 192 -4.74 6.03 18.81
N LYS A 193 -5.24 7.26 18.59
CA LYS A 193 -6.37 7.83 19.37
C LYS A 193 -7.67 7.06 19.12
N ALA A 194 -7.97 6.71 17.88
CA ALA A 194 -9.19 5.95 17.55
C ALA A 194 -9.16 4.57 18.20
N VAL A 195 -8.01 3.89 18.13
CA VAL A 195 -7.80 2.58 18.75
C VAL A 195 -7.92 2.65 20.26
N ALA A 196 -7.30 3.63 20.92
CA ALA A 196 -7.40 3.84 22.35
C ALA A 196 -8.86 4.07 22.79
N ASN A 197 -9.60 4.92 22.10
CA ASN A 197 -11.01 5.16 22.37
C ASN A 197 -11.86 3.90 22.22
N TYR A 198 -11.61 3.10 21.17
CA TYR A 198 -12.32 1.84 20.97
C TYR A 198 -12.07 0.86 22.12
N ILE A 199 -10.82 0.71 22.57
CA ILE A 199 -10.46 -0.16 23.70
C ILE A 199 -11.18 0.29 24.97
N VAL A 200 -11.14 1.58 25.30
CA VAL A 200 -11.78 2.11 26.51
C VAL A 200 -13.30 1.93 26.50
N GLN A 201 -13.96 2.02 25.35
CA GLN A 201 -15.39 1.86 25.21
C GLN A 201 -15.87 0.40 25.26
N ASN A 202 -14.99 -0.56 25.05
CA ASN A 202 -15.31 -1.99 24.97
C ASN A 202 -14.65 -2.84 26.09
N LEU A 203 -14.03 -2.22 27.09
CA LEU A 203 -13.61 -2.81 28.35
C LEU A 203 -14.73 -2.65 29.40
#